data_0d450d704da2db7e9dfb7552f04b0767
#
_entry.id   0d450d704da2db7e9dfb7552f04b0767
#
_cell.length_a   1.000
_cell.length_b   1.000
_cell.length_c   1.000
_cell.angle_alpha   90.00
_cell.angle_beta   90.00
_cell.angle_gamma   90.00
#
_symmetry.space_group_name_H-M   'P 1'
#
loop_
_entity.id
_entity.type
_entity.pdbx_description
1 polymer ?
#
loop_
_entity_poly.entity_id
_entity_poly.type
_entity_poly.pdbx_seq_one_letter_code
_entity_poly.pdbx_strand_id
1 'polypeptide(L)'
;MKFDEIRRSFYGTWHATYQALDDLTAQEARGMPAIWRELVTSGDEAGEAVASLWRQLCPRLPRVADFLEENLIQVGLSRMTTPHHVVRGFQLGDRAGYDTTEIALVYITRDLDHVVPFNAWIGRQPFRQELPAWWDSVRSVLGDLATEFHDGFMLDSWEQGLLAIPDMPTMSELWIDYVDPDAEMMYVHREADYQAAVPREQWPDFSQLRVIAEGTTNRAWAVDQRRADNTGWGDGADTLAPISDLAHSIEDMLCELMIPRT
;
A
#
# COMPACT_ATOMS: atom_id res chain seq x y z
N MET A 1 -10.60 -23.20 -9.63
CA MET A 1 -10.67 -23.16 -8.16
C MET A 1 -11.81 -22.23 -7.79
N LYS A 2 -12.67 -22.59 -6.84
CA LYS A 2 -13.79 -21.72 -6.47
C LYS A 2 -13.32 -20.73 -5.41
N PHE A 3 -13.79 -19.51 -5.49
CA PHE A 3 -13.45 -18.42 -4.55
C PHE A 3 -13.68 -18.84 -3.08
N ASP A 4 -14.69 -19.66 -2.80
CA ASP A 4 -14.99 -20.22 -1.48
C ASP A 4 -13.90 -21.16 -0.94
N GLU A 5 -13.08 -21.77 -1.81
CA GLU A 5 -11.95 -22.62 -1.40
C GLU A 5 -10.76 -21.76 -0.97
N ILE A 6 -10.56 -20.63 -1.66
CA ILE A 6 -9.54 -19.64 -1.33
C ILE A 6 -9.88 -18.98 0.01
N ARG A 7 -11.15 -18.60 0.22
CA ARG A 7 -11.65 -17.93 1.42
C ARG A 7 -11.29 -18.63 2.73
N ARG A 8 -11.19 -19.98 2.73
CA ARG A 8 -10.86 -20.77 3.92
C ARG A 8 -9.38 -20.71 4.29
N SER A 9 -8.54 -20.25 3.40
CA SER A 9 -7.08 -20.20 3.57
C SER A 9 -6.60 -18.85 4.09
N PHE A 10 -7.44 -17.82 4.11
CA PHE A 10 -7.06 -16.49 4.59
C PHE A 10 -7.40 -16.33 6.07
N TYR A 11 -6.38 -16.10 6.87
CA TYR A 11 -6.49 -15.62 8.25
C TYR A 11 -6.46 -14.09 8.23
N GLY A 12 -7.47 -13.46 7.62
CA GLY A 12 -7.55 -11.99 7.58
C GLY A 12 -7.83 -11.41 8.96
N THR A 13 -7.04 -10.45 9.38
CA THR A 13 -7.31 -9.58 10.54
C THR A 13 -8.39 -8.54 10.21
N TRP A 14 -8.67 -8.35 8.93
CA TRP A 14 -9.68 -7.43 8.44
C TRP A 14 -11.07 -8.07 8.44
N HIS A 15 -12.07 -7.31 8.78
CA HIS A 15 -13.47 -7.71 8.58
C HIS A 15 -13.83 -7.66 7.08
N ALA A 16 -13.13 -8.45 6.28
CA ALA A 16 -13.32 -8.55 4.85
C ALA A 16 -14.22 -9.75 4.53
N THR A 17 -15.25 -9.52 3.73
CA THR A 17 -16.16 -10.55 3.24
C THR A 17 -16.16 -10.53 1.73
N TYR A 18 -15.70 -11.62 1.10
CA TYR A 18 -15.72 -11.76 -0.35
C TYR A 18 -17.15 -11.70 -0.88
N GLN A 19 -17.31 -11.01 -2.01
CA GLN A 19 -18.60 -10.78 -2.65
C GLN A 19 -18.58 -11.31 -4.08
N ALA A 20 -19.64 -11.99 -4.49
CA ALA A 20 -19.92 -12.17 -5.90
C ALA A 20 -20.53 -10.87 -6.48
N LEU A 21 -20.39 -10.66 -7.78
CA LEU A 21 -21.01 -9.48 -8.44
C LEU A 21 -22.51 -9.38 -8.19
N ASP A 22 -23.19 -10.54 -8.15
CA ASP A 22 -24.64 -10.62 -7.93
C ASP A 22 -25.06 -10.34 -6.47
N ASP A 23 -24.11 -10.40 -5.54
CA ASP A 23 -24.36 -10.12 -4.11
C ASP A 23 -24.20 -8.63 -3.76
N LEU A 24 -23.79 -7.81 -4.72
CA LEU A 24 -23.66 -6.37 -4.51
C LEU A 24 -25.03 -5.68 -4.44
N THR A 25 -25.16 -4.76 -3.50
CA THR A 25 -26.30 -3.84 -3.50
C THR A 25 -26.27 -2.94 -4.74
N ALA A 26 -27.43 -2.40 -5.12
CA ALA A 26 -27.51 -1.48 -6.26
C ALA A 26 -26.64 -0.22 -6.09
N GLN A 27 -26.36 0.19 -4.86
CA GLN A 27 -25.48 1.32 -4.55
C GLN A 27 -24.00 0.93 -4.77
N GLU A 28 -23.56 -0.21 -4.26
CA GLU A 28 -22.22 -0.75 -4.42
C GLU A 28 -21.90 -0.98 -5.91
N ALA A 29 -22.82 -1.61 -6.62
CA ALA A 29 -22.68 -1.87 -8.05
C ALA A 29 -22.57 -0.59 -8.89
N ARG A 30 -23.23 0.51 -8.50
CA ARG A 30 -23.11 1.82 -9.17
C ARG A 30 -21.82 2.55 -8.82
N GLY A 31 -21.31 2.40 -7.58
CA GLY A 31 -20.08 3.03 -7.13
C GLY A 31 -18.82 2.33 -7.63
N MET A 32 -18.92 1.06 -8.03
CA MET A 32 -17.79 0.27 -8.47
C MET A 32 -17.27 0.73 -9.84
N PRO A 33 -15.95 0.89 -10.03
CA PRO A 33 -15.35 1.17 -11.33
C PRO A 33 -15.72 0.11 -12.38
N ALA A 34 -16.02 0.55 -13.61
CA ALA A 34 -16.41 -0.36 -14.69
C ALA A 34 -15.31 -1.40 -14.97
N ILE A 35 -14.05 -0.98 -14.95
CA ILE A 35 -12.89 -1.85 -15.16
C ILE A 35 -12.81 -2.99 -14.14
N TRP A 36 -13.24 -2.79 -12.91
CA TRP A 36 -13.24 -3.86 -11.91
C TRP A 36 -14.21 -4.99 -12.28
N ARG A 37 -15.36 -4.64 -12.85
CA ARG A 37 -16.34 -5.64 -13.32
C ARG A 37 -15.75 -6.48 -14.45
N GLU A 38 -15.05 -5.85 -15.37
CA GLU A 38 -14.37 -6.54 -16.46
C GLU A 38 -13.32 -7.51 -15.90
N LEU A 39 -12.44 -7.04 -15.00
CA LEU A 39 -11.40 -7.87 -14.41
C LEU A 39 -11.94 -9.06 -13.61
N VAL A 40 -12.99 -8.86 -12.80
CA VAL A 40 -13.61 -9.95 -12.00
C VAL A 40 -14.23 -11.03 -12.91
N THR A 41 -14.62 -10.67 -14.14
CA THR A 41 -15.21 -11.61 -15.12
C THR A 41 -14.21 -12.18 -16.12
N SER A 42 -12.97 -11.65 -16.17
CA SER A 42 -11.94 -12.05 -17.15
C SER A 42 -11.38 -13.48 -16.92
N GLY A 43 -11.58 -14.05 -15.74
CA GLY A 43 -11.07 -15.39 -15.45
C GLY A 43 -9.54 -15.46 -15.58
N ASP A 44 -9.07 -16.40 -16.41
CA ASP A 44 -7.63 -16.68 -16.58
C ASP A 44 -6.85 -15.54 -17.28
N GLU A 45 -7.56 -14.60 -17.95
CA GLU A 45 -6.96 -13.45 -18.64
C GLU A 45 -6.75 -12.24 -17.69
N ALA A 46 -7.20 -12.33 -16.43
CA ALA A 46 -7.13 -11.23 -15.46
C ALA A 46 -5.68 -10.78 -15.20
N GLY A 47 -4.72 -11.70 -15.20
CA GLY A 47 -3.30 -11.38 -14.95
C GLY A 47 -2.73 -10.40 -15.95
N GLU A 48 -2.88 -10.67 -17.25
CA GLU A 48 -2.41 -9.80 -18.33
C GLU A 48 -3.12 -8.43 -18.30
N ALA A 49 -4.44 -8.42 -18.09
CA ALA A 49 -5.23 -7.20 -18.02
C ALA A 49 -4.82 -6.30 -16.84
N VAL A 50 -4.62 -6.89 -15.65
CA VAL A 50 -4.15 -6.18 -14.45
C VAL A 50 -2.74 -5.64 -14.68
N ALA A 51 -1.82 -6.45 -15.17
CA ALA A 51 -0.44 -6.05 -15.42
C ALA A 51 -0.36 -4.88 -16.42
N SER A 52 -1.20 -4.93 -17.48
CA SER A 52 -1.29 -3.84 -18.45
C SER A 52 -1.73 -2.52 -17.79
N LEU A 53 -2.72 -2.55 -16.90
CA LEU A 53 -3.17 -1.38 -16.15
C LEU A 53 -2.06 -0.84 -15.23
N TRP A 54 -1.37 -1.72 -14.51
CA TRP A 54 -0.26 -1.33 -13.65
C TRP A 54 0.86 -0.65 -14.44
N ARG A 55 1.29 -1.23 -15.57
CA ARG A 55 2.31 -0.63 -16.44
C ARG A 55 1.90 0.74 -16.97
N GLN A 56 0.61 0.92 -17.28
CA GLN A 56 0.09 2.20 -17.76
C GLN A 56 0.00 3.26 -16.65
N LEU A 57 -0.55 2.91 -15.49
CA LEU A 57 -0.92 3.85 -14.43
C LEU A 57 0.20 4.07 -13.41
N CYS A 58 1.06 3.05 -13.21
CA CYS A 58 2.19 3.07 -12.29
C CYS A 58 3.49 2.58 -12.97
N PRO A 59 3.97 3.28 -14.01
CA PRO A 59 5.08 2.80 -14.86
C PRO A 59 6.43 2.70 -14.13
N ARG A 60 6.52 3.21 -12.91
CA ARG A 60 7.72 3.15 -12.08
C ARG A 60 7.83 1.88 -11.24
N LEU A 61 6.81 1.03 -11.24
CA LEU A 61 6.78 -0.26 -10.53
C LEU A 61 6.58 -1.42 -11.52
N PRO A 62 7.46 -1.60 -12.53
CA PRO A 62 7.27 -2.61 -13.58
C PRO A 62 7.33 -4.05 -13.05
N ARG A 63 8.16 -4.33 -12.05
CA ARG A 63 8.30 -5.68 -11.47
C ARG A 63 7.04 -6.13 -10.73
N VAL A 64 6.29 -5.19 -10.15
CA VAL A 64 4.99 -5.49 -9.55
C VAL A 64 4.01 -5.94 -10.65
N ALA A 65 4.00 -5.25 -11.79
CA ALA A 65 3.18 -5.64 -12.92
C ALA A 65 3.56 -7.04 -13.46
N ASP A 66 4.87 -7.29 -13.61
CA ASP A 66 5.39 -8.58 -14.08
C ASP A 66 5.02 -9.71 -13.11
N PHE A 67 5.16 -9.47 -11.79
CA PHE A 67 4.72 -10.44 -10.78
C PHE A 67 3.23 -10.75 -10.87
N LEU A 68 2.37 -9.74 -11.03
CA LEU A 68 0.93 -9.92 -11.15
C LEU A 68 0.57 -10.68 -12.42
N GLU A 69 1.25 -10.42 -13.55
CA GLU A 69 1.04 -11.16 -14.79
C GLU A 69 1.32 -12.66 -14.64
N GLU A 70 2.38 -13.00 -13.93
CA GLU A 70 2.84 -14.39 -13.76
C GLU A 70 2.10 -15.14 -12.65
N ASN A 71 1.71 -14.46 -11.58
CA ASN A 71 1.28 -15.10 -10.33
C ASN A 71 -0.15 -14.80 -9.92
N LEU A 72 -0.86 -13.89 -10.59
CA LEU A 72 -2.26 -13.61 -10.31
C LEU A 72 -3.10 -14.84 -10.71
N ILE A 73 -3.86 -15.35 -9.76
CA ILE A 73 -4.76 -16.51 -9.97
C ILE A 73 -6.16 -16.01 -10.30
N GLN A 74 -6.59 -14.97 -9.59
CA GLN A 74 -7.95 -14.45 -9.72
C GLN A 74 -8.03 -13.02 -9.20
N VAL A 75 -8.91 -12.24 -9.80
CA VAL A 75 -9.40 -10.96 -9.26
C VAL A 75 -10.80 -11.19 -8.68
N GLY A 76 -11.05 -10.61 -7.53
CA GLY A 76 -12.35 -10.70 -6.86
C GLY A 76 -12.74 -9.39 -6.21
N LEU A 77 -13.85 -9.41 -5.50
CA LEU A 77 -14.35 -8.29 -4.72
C LEU A 77 -14.44 -8.66 -3.25
N SER A 78 -14.19 -7.71 -2.38
CA SER A 78 -14.42 -7.86 -0.95
C SER A 78 -15.20 -6.68 -0.43
N ARG A 79 -16.15 -6.95 0.47
CA ARG A 79 -16.75 -5.91 1.30
C ARG A 79 -15.88 -5.76 2.54
N MET A 80 -15.18 -4.65 2.63
CA MET A 80 -14.29 -4.32 3.72
C MET A 80 -14.95 -3.33 4.66
N THR A 81 -14.79 -3.56 5.95
CA THR A 81 -14.99 -2.54 6.97
C THR A 81 -13.61 -2.15 7.47
N THR A 82 -13.20 -0.93 7.16
CA THR A 82 -11.93 -0.39 7.64
C THR A 82 -12.16 0.20 9.02
N PRO A 83 -11.63 -0.40 10.09
CA PRO A 83 -11.68 0.21 11.40
C PRO A 83 -10.82 1.48 11.39
N HIS A 84 -11.36 2.58 11.91
CA HIS A 84 -10.70 3.88 11.93
C HIS A 84 -9.40 3.96 12.75
N HIS A 85 -8.89 2.84 13.26
CA HIS A 85 -7.91 2.82 14.34
C HIS A 85 -6.61 2.09 14.02
N VAL A 86 -6.40 1.62 12.79
CA VAL A 86 -5.26 0.76 12.55
C VAL A 86 -4.43 1.21 11.37
N VAL A 87 -3.67 2.25 11.58
CA VAL A 87 -2.33 2.32 11.01
C VAL A 87 -1.39 1.81 12.12
N ARG A 88 -0.83 0.61 12.00
CA ARG A 88 0.14 -0.04 12.90
C ARG A 88 -0.27 -0.25 14.34
N GLY A 89 -1.53 -0.50 14.67
CA GLY A 89 -1.93 -0.63 16.08
C GLY A 89 -1.81 0.68 16.88
N PHE A 90 -1.47 1.79 16.24
CA PHE A 90 -1.48 3.12 16.83
C PHE A 90 -2.91 3.66 16.81
N GLN A 91 -3.39 4.02 17.97
CA GLN A 91 -4.53 4.91 18.09
C GLN A 91 -4.07 6.28 17.56
N LEU A 92 -4.27 6.53 16.26
CA LEU A 92 -4.31 7.89 15.75
C LEU A 92 -5.45 8.56 16.51
N GLY A 93 -5.09 9.38 17.51
CA GLY A 93 -5.96 9.90 18.53
C GLY A 93 -7.34 10.30 18.02
N ASP A 94 -8.32 10.43 18.90
CA ASP A 94 -9.77 10.71 18.72
C ASP A 94 -10.25 11.32 17.39
N ARG A 95 -9.79 10.83 16.25
CA ARG A 95 -10.52 10.97 15.00
C ARG A 95 -11.73 10.07 15.15
N ALA A 96 -12.78 10.62 15.76
CA ALA A 96 -14.11 10.03 15.78
C ALA A 96 -14.56 9.85 14.32
N GLY A 97 -14.10 8.80 13.70
CA GLY A 97 -14.41 8.42 12.35
C GLY A 97 -15.17 7.12 12.40
N TYR A 98 -16.22 7.05 11.64
CA TYR A 98 -17.07 5.88 11.53
C TYR A 98 -16.33 4.79 10.77
N ASP A 99 -16.53 3.53 11.17
CA ASP A 99 -16.16 2.39 10.35
C ASP A 99 -16.77 2.59 8.95
N THR A 100 -15.91 2.72 7.94
CA THR A 100 -16.39 2.82 6.57
C THR A 100 -16.44 1.43 5.98
N THR A 101 -17.59 1.06 5.44
CA THR A 101 -17.75 -0.17 4.67
C THR A 101 -17.73 0.18 3.19
N GLU A 102 -16.83 -0.44 2.47
CA GLU A 102 -16.66 -0.23 1.03
C GLU A 102 -16.40 -1.55 0.29
N ILE A 103 -16.62 -1.55 -1.02
CA ILE A 103 -16.19 -2.63 -1.90
C ILE A 103 -14.76 -2.35 -2.35
N ALA A 104 -13.88 -3.30 -2.15
CA ALA A 104 -12.49 -3.29 -2.56
C ALA A 104 -12.23 -4.35 -3.63
N LEU A 105 -11.23 -4.11 -4.49
CA LEU A 105 -10.69 -5.09 -5.42
C LEU A 105 -9.72 -5.99 -4.66
N VAL A 106 -9.78 -7.30 -4.92
CA VAL A 106 -8.89 -8.28 -4.30
C VAL A 106 -8.13 -9.03 -5.37
N TYR A 107 -6.83 -9.06 -5.24
CA TYR A 107 -5.92 -9.84 -6.07
C TYR A 107 -5.54 -11.10 -5.30
N ILE A 108 -5.86 -12.25 -5.84
CA ILE A 108 -5.44 -13.54 -5.30
C ILE A 108 -4.21 -13.97 -6.07
N THR A 109 -3.07 -14.00 -5.42
CA THR A 109 -1.80 -14.43 -6.01
C THR A 109 -1.32 -15.73 -5.40
N ARG A 110 -0.47 -16.45 -6.12
CA ARG A 110 0.22 -17.62 -5.56
C ARG A 110 1.11 -17.18 -4.42
N ASP A 111 1.05 -17.93 -3.32
CA ASP A 111 2.10 -17.88 -2.31
C ASP A 111 3.26 -18.74 -2.75
N LEU A 112 4.39 -18.12 -3.03
CA LEU A 112 5.58 -18.84 -3.47
C LEU A 112 6.34 -19.50 -2.31
N ASP A 113 6.06 -19.11 -1.06
CA ASP A 113 6.64 -19.72 0.15
C ASP A 113 5.93 -20.98 0.64
N HIS A 114 4.79 -21.30 0.08
CA HIS A 114 3.98 -22.47 0.46
C HIS A 114 3.49 -22.49 1.93
N VAL A 115 3.62 -21.43 2.69
CA VAL A 115 3.11 -21.35 4.07
C VAL A 115 1.59 -21.31 4.06
N VAL A 116 1.04 -20.50 3.17
CA VAL A 116 -0.38 -20.50 2.78
C VAL A 116 -0.43 -20.64 1.27
N PRO A 117 -1.41 -21.34 0.69
CA PRO A 117 -1.42 -21.58 -0.76
C PRO A 117 -1.59 -20.30 -1.59
N PHE A 118 -2.01 -19.19 -0.97
CA PHE A 118 -2.35 -17.94 -1.67
C PHE A 118 -2.15 -16.73 -0.78
N ASN A 119 -1.80 -15.60 -1.41
CA ASN A 119 -1.82 -14.29 -0.80
C ASN A 119 -2.98 -13.46 -1.38
N ALA A 120 -3.56 -12.58 -0.56
CA ALA A 120 -4.54 -11.61 -1.01
C ALA A 120 -3.98 -10.19 -0.87
N TRP A 121 -4.10 -9.42 -1.94
CA TRP A 121 -3.77 -8.01 -1.98
C TRP A 121 -5.03 -7.21 -2.20
N ILE A 122 -5.16 -6.10 -1.51
CA ILE A 122 -6.38 -5.32 -1.50
C ILE A 122 -6.11 -3.93 -2.05
N GLY A 123 -6.90 -3.53 -3.05
CA GLY A 123 -6.99 -2.16 -3.54
C GLY A 123 -8.36 -1.58 -3.23
N ARG A 124 -8.41 -0.44 -2.54
CA ARG A 124 -9.65 0.26 -2.21
C ARG A 124 -10.23 0.96 -3.44
N GLN A 125 -11.42 1.51 -3.34
CA GLN A 125 -11.99 2.29 -4.45
C GLN A 125 -11.06 3.46 -4.83
N PRO A 126 -10.97 3.80 -6.14
CA PRO A 126 -10.19 4.95 -6.56
C PRO A 126 -10.60 6.21 -5.82
N PHE A 127 -9.63 6.98 -5.40
CA PHE A 127 -9.87 8.22 -4.67
C PHE A 127 -10.58 9.24 -5.58
N ARG A 128 -11.76 9.71 -5.17
CA ARG A 128 -12.64 10.58 -5.96
C ARG A 128 -12.93 11.93 -5.32
N GLN A 129 -12.34 12.19 -4.15
CA GLN A 129 -12.46 13.47 -3.46
C GLN A 129 -11.47 14.49 -4.02
N GLU A 130 -11.50 15.71 -3.49
CA GLU A 130 -10.48 16.71 -3.78
C GLU A 130 -9.11 16.20 -3.36
N LEU A 131 -8.17 16.18 -4.31
CA LEU A 131 -6.83 15.69 -4.08
C LEU A 131 -6.10 16.62 -3.10
N PRO A 132 -5.38 16.07 -2.11
CA PRO A 132 -4.62 16.87 -1.18
C PRO A 132 -3.49 17.62 -1.89
N ALA A 133 -3.08 18.77 -1.34
CA ALA A 133 -2.04 19.61 -1.92
C ALA A 133 -0.69 18.93 -2.13
N TRP A 134 -0.42 17.85 -1.39
CA TRP A 134 0.80 17.04 -1.52
C TRP A 134 0.70 15.92 -2.56
N TRP A 135 -0.43 15.78 -3.25
CA TRP A 135 -0.66 14.66 -4.18
C TRP A 135 0.39 14.57 -5.30
N ASP A 136 0.85 15.68 -5.84
CA ASP A 136 1.85 15.67 -6.92
C ASP A 136 3.15 15.00 -6.50
N SER A 137 3.52 15.08 -5.22
CA SER A 137 4.70 14.37 -4.67
C SER A 137 4.48 12.86 -4.68
N VAL A 138 3.31 12.37 -4.27
CA VAL A 138 2.95 10.95 -4.30
C VAL A 138 2.81 10.45 -5.73
N ARG A 139 2.15 11.23 -6.59
CA ARG A 139 1.96 10.92 -8.01
C ARG A 139 3.28 10.75 -8.75
N SER A 140 4.32 11.49 -8.37
CA SER A 140 5.65 11.34 -8.96
C SER A 140 6.26 9.95 -8.75
N VAL A 141 5.78 9.21 -7.74
CA VAL A 141 6.22 7.85 -7.37
C VAL A 141 5.23 6.79 -7.87
N LEU A 142 3.95 6.93 -7.49
CA LEU A 142 2.91 5.93 -7.70
C LEU A 142 2.07 6.14 -8.97
N GLY A 143 2.32 7.20 -9.74
CA GLY A 143 1.55 7.53 -10.93
C GLY A 143 0.07 7.82 -10.62
N ASP A 144 -0.80 7.41 -11.51
CA ASP A 144 -2.25 7.66 -11.42
C ASP A 144 -3.04 6.46 -10.84
N LEU A 145 -2.33 5.46 -10.27
CA LEU A 145 -2.93 4.22 -9.76
C LEU A 145 -4.10 4.50 -8.80
N ALA A 146 -3.86 5.35 -7.80
CA ALA A 146 -4.82 5.64 -6.74
C ALA A 146 -6.08 6.38 -7.21
N THR A 147 -5.99 7.13 -8.29
CA THR A 147 -7.11 7.94 -8.81
C THR A 147 -7.86 7.27 -9.96
N GLU A 148 -7.20 6.41 -10.73
CA GLU A 148 -7.78 5.84 -11.94
C GLU A 148 -8.18 4.38 -11.80
N PHE A 149 -7.54 3.62 -10.90
CA PHE A 149 -7.76 2.19 -10.80
C PHE A 149 -8.18 1.74 -9.39
N HIS A 150 -7.30 1.86 -8.41
CA HIS A 150 -7.60 1.59 -6.99
C HIS A 150 -6.63 2.36 -6.09
N ASP A 151 -7.13 2.75 -4.93
CA ASP A 151 -6.35 3.47 -3.92
C ASP A 151 -5.73 2.48 -2.92
N GLY A 152 -4.41 2.57 -2.75
CA GLY A 152 -3.63 1.63 -1.97
C GLY A 152 -3.44 0.28 -2.65
N PHE A 153 -2.50 -0.52 -2.13
CA PHE A 153 -2.26 -1.91 -2.53
C PHE A 153 -1.60 -2.63 -1.35
N MET A 154 -2.40 -3.27 -0.52
CA MET A 154 -1.98 -3.79 0.77
C MET A 154 -2.17 -5.30 0.85
N LEU A 155 -1.22 -5.98 1.49
CA LEU A 155 -1.34 -7.39 1.83
C LEU A 155 -2.37 -7.56 2.96
N ASP A 156 -3.38 -8.40 2.74
CA ASP A 156 -4.53 -8.57 3.64
C ASP A 156 -4.14 -9.00 5.07
N SER A 157 -3.11 -9.82 5.22
CA SER A 157 -2.74 -10.39 6.51
C SER A 157 -1.84 -9.51 7.39
N TRP A 158 -1.17 -8.49 6.83
CA TRP A 158 -0.06 -7.82 7.50
C TRP A 158 -0.10 -6.29 7.45
N GLU A 159 -1.12 -5.69 6.87
CA GLU A 159 -1.23 -4.23 6.73
C GLU A 159 0.01 -3.60 6.06
N GLN A 160 0.65 -4.33 5.13
CA GLN A 160 1.87 -3.94 4.46
C GLN A 160 1.60 -3.70 2.97
N GLY A 161 2.29 -2.73 2.40
CA GLY A 161 2.14 -2.37 1.00
C GLY A 161 1.98 -0.86 0.79
N LEU A 162 1.31 -0.47 -0.30
CA LEU A 162 1.00 0.93 -0.59
C LEU A 162 -0.21 1.38 0.22
N LEU A 163 -0.08 2.49 0.94
CA LEU A 163 -1.19 3.06 1.69
C LEU A 163 -2.22 3.73 0.76
N ALA A 164 -3.49 3.70 1.16
CA ALA A 164 -4.52 4.51 0.53
C ALA A 164 -4.38 5.98 0.93
N ILE A 165 -4.75 6.91 0.04
CA ILE A 165 -4.60 8.36 0.25
C ILE A 165 -5.14 8.84 1.61
N PRO A 166 -6.34 8.40 2.07
CA PRO A 166 -6.85 8.83 3.38
C PRO A 166 -6.03 8.33 4.57
N ASP A 167 -5.26 7.26 4.38
CA ASP A 167 -4.53 6.57 5.44
C ASP A 167 -3.04 6.93 5.45
N MET A 168 -2.59 7.80 4.55
CA MET A 168 -1.20 8.27 4.48
C MET A 168 -0.90 9.29 5.59
N PRO A 169 -0.23 8.93 6.70
CA PRO A 169 0.12 9.87 7.76
C PRO A 169 1.35 10.69 7.36
N THR A 170 1.60 11.77 8.09
CA THR A 170 2.95 12.35 8.12
C THR A 170 3.87 11.49 8.98
N MET A 171 5.17 11.58 8.76
CA MET A 171 6.15 10.88 9.58
C MET A 171 6.09 11.36 11.04
N SER A 172 5.75 12.63 11.30
CA SER A 172 5.54 13.13 12.65
C SER A 172 4.31 12.53 13.33
N GLU A 173 3.24 12.22 12.58
CA GLU A 173 2.06 11.50 13.12
C GLU A 173 2.38 10.03 13.39
N LEU A 174 3.18 9.40 12.54
CA LEU A 174 3.58 8.01 12.69
C LEU A 174 4.57 7.81 13.84
N TRP A 175 5.49 8.74 14.03
CA TRP A 175 6.62 8.63 14.97
C TRP A 175 6.42 9.36 16.29
N ILE A 176 5.21 9.85 16.57
CA ILE A 176 4.93 10.62 17.78
C ILE A 176 5.37 9.90 19.07
N ASP A 177 5.35 8.57 19.06
CA ASP A 177 5.74 7.73 20.19
C ASP A 177 7.18 7.18 20.08
N TYR A 178 7.88 7.40 18.96
CA TYR A 178 9.20 6.81 18.67
C TYR A 178 10.33 7.83 18.61
N VAL A 179 10.03 9.09 18.34
CA VAL A 179 11.05 10.13 18.36
C VAL A 179 11.20 10.58 19.81
N ASP A 180 12.29 10.18 20.42
CA ASP A 180 12.71 10.77 21.70
C ASP A 180 12.87 12.28 21.48
N PRO A 181 12.00 13.14 22.08
CA PRO A 181 12.07 14.58 21.90
C PRO A 181 13.40 15.16 22.40
N ASP A 182 14.10 14.44 23.27
CA ASP A 182 15.37 14.83 23.84
C ASP A 182 16.57 14.23 23.11
N ALA A 183 16.34 13.41 22.07
CA ALA A 183 17.41 12.84 21.26
C ALA A 183 18.20 13.95 20.55
N GLU A 184 19.51 13.98 20.74
CA GLU A 184 20.40 14.92 20.06
C GLU A 184 20.84 14.44 18.68
N MET A 185 20.73 13.13 18.43
CA MET A 185 21.27 12.48 17.23
C MET A 185 20.27 11.49 16.63
N MET A 186 20.19 11.48 15.32
CA MET A 186 19.48 10.48 14.53
C MET A 186 20.47 9.67 13.70
N TYR A 187 20.31 8.36 13.66
CA TYR A 187 21.09 7.51 12.78
C TYR A 187 20.52 7.54 11.35
N VAL A 188 21.35 7.87 10.37
CA VAL A 188 20.99 7.89 8.96
C VAL A 188 21.82 6.84 8.23
N HIS A 189 21.17 5.91 7.55
CA HIS A 189 21.84 5.02 6.62
C HIS A 189 22.32 5.81 5.41
N ARG A 190 23.64 5.78 5.15
CA ARG A 190 24.22 6.19 3.87
C ARG A 190 24.68 4.92 3.18
N GLU A 191 24.54 4.87 1.85
CA GLU A 191 24.86 3.69 1.03
C GLU A 191 26.29 3.13 1.21
N ALA A 192 27.22 3.93 1.73
CA ALA A 192 28.64 3.54 1.86
C ALA A 192 29.12 3.35 3.31
N ASP A 193 28.44 3.93 4.30
CA ASP A 193 28.86 3.86 5.71
C ASP A 193 27.63 3.60 6.60
N TYR A 194 27.55 2.41 7.09
CA TYR A 194 26.54 2.03 8.08
C TYR A 194 26.63 2.95 9.30
N GLN A 195 25.57 3.72 9.56
CA GLN A 195 25.35 4.49 10.79
C GLN A 195 26.17 5.79 10.94
N ALA A 196 26.05 6.72 10.01
CA ALA A 196 26.42 8.09 10.32
C ALA A 196 25.31 8.74 11.18
N ALA A 197 25.65 9.11 12.42
CA ALA A 197 24.76 9.91 13.25
C ALA A 197 24.56 11.30 12.65
N VAL A 198 23.33 11.77 12.51
CA VAL A 198 22.99 13.07 11.96
C VAL A 198 22.51 13.98 13.09
N PRO A 199 23.15 15.13 13.33
CA PRO A 199 22.69 16.11 14.29
C PRO A 199 21.25 16.56 14.05
N ARG A 200 20.53 16.91 15.08
CA ARG A 200 19.11 17.27 15.03
C ARG A 200 18.81 18.40 14.04
N GLU A 201 19.69 19.35 13.90
CA GLU A 201 19.55 20.46 12.94
C GLU A 201 19.59 20.01 11.48
N GLN A 202 20.04 18.79 11.19
CA GLN A 202 20.08 18.20 9.86
C GLN A 202 18.90 17.21 9.64
N TRP A 203 18.04 17.01 10.61
CA TRP A 203 16.89 16.14 10.45
C TRP A 203 15.91 16.75 9.43
N PRO A 204 15.26 15.90 8.62
CA PRO A 204 14.18 16.40 7.80
C PRO A 204 13.02 16.88 8.67
N ASP A 205 12.22 17.75 8.12
CA ASP A 205 10.97 18.16 8.76
C ASP A 205 9.95 17.02 8.61
N PHE A 206 9.78 16.22 9.66
CA PHE A 206 8.89 15.06 9.67
C PHE A 206 7.42 15.41 9.39
N SER A 207 7.00 16.65 9.64
CA SER A 207 5.66 17.12 9.29
C SER A 207 5.48 17.28 7.77
N GLN A 208 6.58 17.35 7.03
CA GLN A 208 6.60 17.44 5.58
C GLN A 208 6.85 16.10 4.88
N LEU A 209 7.11 15.04 5.63
CA LEU A 209 7.28 13.70 5.09
C LEU A 209 5.96 12.94 5.15
N ARG A 210 5.38 12.60 4.00
CA ARG A 210 4.15 11.82 3.87
C ARG A 210 4.47 10.36 3.65
N VAL A 211 4.07 9.48 4.57
CA VAL A 211 4.26 8.03 4.44
C VAL A 211 3.29 7.50 3.39
N ILE A 212 3.82 6.80 2.40
CA ILE A 212 3.05 6.28 1.25
C ILE A 212 3.09 4.76 1.12
N ALA A 213 4.02 4.12 1.81
CA ALA A 213 4.14 2.66 1.84
C ALA A 213 4.68 2.18 3.19
N GLU A 214 4.31 0.97 3.55
CA GLU A 214 4.75 0.27 4.76
C GLU A 214 5.21 -1.15 4.44
N GLY A 215 6.31 -1.56 5.07
CA GLY A 215 6.90 -2.89 4.90
C GLY A 215 6.96 -3.68 6.19
N THR A 216 7.65 -4.82 6.13
CA THR A 216 7.93 -5.65 7.33
C THR A 216 8.78 -4.87 8.35
N THR A 217 8.70 -5.28 9.62
CA THR A 217 9.56 -4.76 10.70
C THR A 217 9.49 -3.24 10.90
N ASN A 218 8.30 -2.67 10.78
CA ASN A 218 8.05 -1.24 10.98
C ASN A 218 8.81 -0.31 10.02
N ARG A 219 9.13 -0.77 8.82
CA ARG A 219 9.73 0.08 7.79
C ARG A 219 8.66 0.92 7.10
N ALA A 220 8.96 2.18 6.82
CA ALA A 220 8.09 3.10 6.11
C ALA A 220 8.85 3.83 4.99
N TRP A 221 8.14 4.19 3.93
CA TRP A 221 8.64 4.98 2.81
C TRP A 221 7.80 6.25 2.70
N ALA A 222 8.48 7.39 2.66
CA ALA A 222 7.83 8.70 2.67
C ALA A 222 8.35 9.62 1.58
N VAL A 223 7.45 10.38 0.98
CA VAL A 223 7.77 11.51 0.07
C VAL A 223 7.90 12.81 0.86
N ASP A 224 8.77 13.71 0.42
CA ASP A 224 8.72 15.10 0.87
C ASP A 224 7.59 15.82 0.12
N GLN A 225 6.58 16.31 0.84
CA GLN A 225 5.39 16.95 0.28
C GLN A 225 5.71 18.21 -0.57
N ARG A 226 6.91 18.76 -0.42
CA ARG A 226 7.38 19.96 -1.15
C ARG A 226 8.05 19.62 -2.48
N ARG A 227 8.21 18.32 -2.81
CA ARG A 227 8.98 17.84 -3.96
C ARG A 227 8.18 16.82 -4.77
N ALA A 228 8.28 16.89 -6.07
CA ALA A 228 7.65 15.96 -7.01
C ALA A 228 8.71 15.34 -7.94
N ASP A 229 9.76 14.75 -7.36
CA ASP A 229 10.94 14.31 -8.09
C ASP A 229 11.34 12.84 -7.83
N ASN A 230 10.43 12.02 -7.32
CA ASN A 230 10.67 10.62 -6.99
C ASN A 230 11.81 10.38 -5.98
N THR A 231 12.14 11.40 -5.19
CA THR A 231 13.04 11.25 -4.04
C THR A 231 12.22 11.17 -2.76
N GLY A 232 12.80 10.60 -1.71
CA GLY A 232 12.10 10.48 -0.45
C GLY A 232 12.98 9.99 0.67
N TRP A 233 12.33 9.39 1.65
CA TRP A 233 12.97 8.88 2.86
C TRP A 233 12.43 7.49 3.16
N GLY A 234 13.32 6.60 3.57
CA GLY A 234 12.97 5.28 4.06
C GLY A 234 13.35 5.13 5.51
N ASP A 235 12.46 4.49 6.25
CA ASP A 235 12.64 4.16 7.66
C ASP A 235 12.90 2.66 7.81
N GLY A 236 13.95 2.32 8.54
CA GLY A 236 14.15 0.99 9.13
C GLY A 236 14.13 1.17 10.64
N ALA A 237 13.83 0.17 11.43
CA ALA A 237 13.48 0.19 12.86
C ALA A 237 14.14 1.26 13.77
N ASP A 238 15.30 1.82 13.40
CA ASP A 238 16.00 2.86 14.17
C ASP A 238 16.70 3.88 13.24
N THR A 239 16.38 3.92 11.95
CA THR A 239 17.13 4.73 11.00
C THR A 239 16.26 5.29 9.89
N LEU A 240 16.37 6.58 9.65
CA LEU A 240 15.77 7.26 8.52
C LEU A 240 16.87 7.60 7.51
N ALA A 241 16.71 7.17 6.26
CA ALA A 241 17.67 7.41 5.21
C ALA A 241 17.05 8.13 4.00
N PRO A 242 17.78 9.07 3.37
CA PRO A 242 17.34 9.64 2.11
C PRO A 242 17.41 8.60 1.00
N ILE A 243 16.39 8.58 0.14
CA ILE A 243 16.27 7.67 -1.00
C ILE A 243 16.24 8.50 -2.29
N SER A 244 17.15 8.22 -3.21
CA SER A 244 17.25 8.92 -4.49
C SER A 244 16.28 8.40 -5.56
N ASP A 245 15.84 7.14 -5.44
CA ASP A 245 14.83 6.51 -6.29
C ASP A 245 13.82 5.80 -5.39
N LEU A 246 12.82 6.57 -4.96
CA LEU A 246 11.83 6.09 -4.01
C LEU A 246 10.92 5.01 -4.61
N ALA A 247 10.54 5.15 -5.87
CA ALA A 247 9.72 4.15 -6.56
C ALA A 247 10.43 2.80 -6.61
N HIS A 248 11.71 2.76 -6.97
CA HIS A 248 12.49 1.53 -6.99
C HIS A 248 12.60 0.90 -5.59
N SER A 249 12.83 1.70 -4.56
CA SER A 249 12.91 1.20 -3.17
C SER A 249 11.57 0.63 -2.68
N ILE A 250 10.45 1.25 -3.06
CA ILE A 250 9.10 0.73 -2.78
C ILE A 250 8.84 -0.55 -3.57
N GLU A 251 9.24 -0.59 -4.83
CA GLU A 251 9.11 -1.78 -5.66
C GLU A 251 9.89 -2.96 -5.07
N ASP A 252 11.12 -2.74 -4.59
CA ASP A 252 11.89 -3.77 -3.90
C ASP A 252 11.15 -4.29 -2.67
N MET A 253 10.59 -3.40 -1.85
CA MET A 253 9.79 -3.77 -0.69
C MET A 253 8.56 -4.60 -1.09
N LEU A 254 7.81 -4.18 -2.11
CA LEU A 254 6.64 -4.92 -2.60
C LEU A 254 7.05 -6.30 -3.12
N CYS A 255 8.15 -6.37 -3.88
CA CYS A 255 8.67 -7.65 -4.36
C CYS A 255 9.14 -8.55 -3.20
N GLU A 256 9.71 -7.99 -2.13
CA GLU A 256 10.05 -8.76 -0.93
C GLU A 256 8.80 -9.35 -0.23
N LEU A 257 7.67 -8.64 -0.28
CA LEU A 257 6.39 -9.14 0.26
C LEU A 257 5.73 -10.17 -0.66
N MET A 258 5.96 -10.07 -1.97
CA MET A 258 5.36 -10.93 -2.99
C MET A 258 6.17 -12.20 -3.25
N ILE A 259 7.50 -12.08 -3.21
CA ILE A 259 8.45 -13.14 -3.51
C ILE A 259 9.23 -13.43 -2.23
N PRO A 260 8.97 -14.57 -1.58
CA PRO A 260 9.66 -14.90 -0.34
C PRO A 260 11.16 -15.02 -0.53
N ARG A 261 11.88 -14.68 0.52
CA ARG A 261 13.33 -14.92 0.59
C ARG A 261 13.57 -16.42 0.73
N THR A 262 14.19 -17.03 -0.28
CA THR A 262 14.72 -18.40 -0.23
C THR A 262 15.85 -18.50 0.78
#